data_783490ce1988136756b2cbcfe67b41d6
#
_entry.id   783490ce1988136756b2cbcfe67b41d6
#
_cell.length_a   1.000
_cell.length_b   1.000
_cell.length_c   1.000
_cell.angle_alpha   90.00
_cell.angle_beta   90.00
_cell.angle_gamma   90.00
#
_symmetry.space_group_name_H-M   'P 1'
#
loop_
_entity.id
_entity.type
_entity.pdbx_description
1 polymer ?
#
loop_
_entity_poly.entity_id
_entity_poly.type
_entity_poly.pdbx_seq_one_letter_code
_entity_poly.pdbx_strand_id
1 'polypeptide(L)'
;MSADSTTVESTLQVPDPSASRGAKVDLTGVTHRYPLYRDLDHGWLHFLLRRISPSARARHEVEATKPDQLPVLDDIDLTVAPGEFVALVGPSGCGKSTILRLLAGLEQPVEGDVEVDSTRVTGPSPLRALAFQDATLLPWRTVRDNVALGPEARDRLERDQRRVEAALQIVGLRDFAETYPTTLSGGMAQRASLARALVNRPRLFLLDEPLGKL
;
A
#
# COMPACT_ATOMS: atom_id res chain seq x y z
N MET A 1 -45.79 -36.53 -15.29
CA MET A 1 -45.28 -35.16 -15.28
C MET A 1 -44.14 -35.11 -14.26
N SER A 2 -42.92 -35.36 -14.76
CA SER A 2 -41.69 -35.37 -13.93
C SER A 2 -41.11 -33.97 -13.93
N ALA A 3 -40.90 -33.41 -12.74
CA ALA A 3 -40.21 -32.15 -12.57
C ALA A 3 -38.69 -32.44 -12.48
N ASP A 4 -37.99 -31.95 -13.47
CA ASP A 4 -36.53 -32.04 -13.59
C ASP A 4 -35.91 -30.94 -12.70
N SER A 5 -35.31 -31.36 -11.59
CA SER A 5 -34.57 -30.46 -10.68
C SER A 5 -33.11 -30.40 -11.12
N THR A 6 -32.81 -29.42 -11.97
CA THR A 6 -31.43 -29.16 -12.38
C THR A 6 -30.68 -28.49 -11.21
N THR A 7 -29.95 -29.27 -10.43
CA THR A 7 -29.02 -28.81 -9.44
C THR A 7 -27.78 -28.26 -10.16
N VAL A 8 -27.62 -26.94 -10.20
CA VAL A 8 -26.38 -26.29 -10.68
C VAL A 8 -25.37 -26.35 -9.53
N GLU A 9 -24.56 -27.40 -9.49
CA GLU A 9 -23.33 -27.42 -8.69
C GLU A 9 -22.30 -26.45 -9.32
N SER A 10 -22.20 -25.24 -8.79
CA SER A 10 -21.07 -24.36 -9.08
C SER A 10 -19.87 -24.85 -8.27
N THR A 11 -19.10 -25.74 -8.85
CA THR A 11 -17.80 -26.15 -8.30
C THR A 11 -16.88 -24.93 -8.31
N LEU A 12 -16.69 -24.33 -7.14
CA LEU A 12 -15.60 -23.37 -6.91
C LEU A 12 -14.29 -24.16 -7.11
N GLN A 13 -13.73 -24.04 -8.31
CA GLN A 13 -12.42 -24.59 -8.63
C GLN A 13 -11.39 -23.85 -7.79
N VAL A 14 -10.92 -24.47 -6.70
CA VAL A 14 -9.77 -24.01 -5.93
C VAL A 14 -8.60 -24.01 -6.91
N PRO A 15 -7.92 -22.88 -7.13
CA PRO A 15 -6.78 -22.83 -8.04
C PRO A 15 -5.70 -23.82 -7.61
N ASP A 16 -5.14 -24.55 -8.58
CA ASP A 16 -4.01 -25.45 -8.38
C ASP A 16 -2.88 -24.74 -7.64
N PRO A 17 -2.49 -25.19 -6.44
CA PRO A 17 -1.40 -24.58 -5.69
C PRO A 17 -0.03 -24.68 -6.39
N SER A 18 0.13 -25.56 -7.37
CA SER A 18 1.36 -25.71 -8.15
C SER A 18 1.56 -24.56 -9.18
N ALA A 19 0.51 -23.82 -9.51
CA ALA A 19 0.56 -22.61 -10.34
C ALA A 19 0.62 -21.35 -9.47
N SER A 20 1.53 -21.30 -8.52
CA SER A 20 1.72 -20.16 -7.63
C SER A 20 1.88 -18.86 -8.43
N ARG A 21 0.82 -18.05 -8.46
CA ARG A 21 0.84 -16.70 -9.05
C ARG A 21 1.42 -15.65 -8.09
N GLY A 22 1.80 -16.08 -6.89
CA GLY A 22 2.42 -15.24 -5.86
C GLY A 22 3.84 -14.84 -6.25
N ALA A 23 4.33 -13.76 -5.65
CA ALA A 23 5.71 -13.34 -5.76
C ALA A 23 6.52 -13.86 -4.57
N LYS A 24 7.81 -14.17 -4.78
CA LYS A 24 8.77 -14.34 -3.71
C LYS A 24 9.16 -12.98 -3.17
N VAL A 25 9.31 -12.86 -1.85
CA VAL A 25 9.79 -11.65 -1.18
C VAL A 25 11.03 -11.98 -0.38
N ASP A 26 12.06 -11.16 -0.51
CA ASP A 26 13.27 -11.24 0.30
C ASP A 26 13.63 -9.84 0.83
N LEU A 27 13.75 -9.72 2.15
CA LEU A 27 14.38 -8.60 2.85
C LEU A 27 15.68 -9.11 3.45
N THR A 28 16.79 -8.39 3.24
CA THR A 28 18.10 -8.78 3.76
C THR A 28 18.76 -7.58 4.42
N GLY A 29 19.01 -7.67 5.73
CA GLY A 29 19.67 -6.63 6.51
C GLY A 29 18.97 -5.28 6.46
N VAL A 30 17.63 -5.25 6.35
CA VAL A 30 16.87 -4.03 6.10
C VAL A 30 16.83 -3.14 7.33
N THR A 31 17.41 -1.95 7.20
CA THR A 31 17.37 -0.88 8.20
C THR A 31 16.65 0.33 7.62
N HIS A 32 15.74 0.92 8.40
CA HIS A 32 15.02 2.14 8.03
C HIS A 32 14.85 3.09 9.20
N ARG A 33 15.02 4.39 8.91
CA ARG A 33 14.97 5.48 9.90
C ARG A 33 14.23 6.66 9.30
N TYR A 34 13.35 7.29 10.09
CA TYR A 34 12.70 8.53 9.69
C TYR A 34 13.44 9.73 10.26
N PRO A 35 13.60 10.83 9.50
CA PRO A 35 14.13 12.06 10.02
C PRO A 35 13.14 12.63 11.06
N LEU A 36 13.61 12.91 12.27
CA LEU A 36 12.86 13.67 13.25
C LEU A 36 12.96 15.16 12.87
N TYR A 37 11.94 15.67 12.21
CA TYR A 37 11.77 17.11 12.08
C TYR A 37 11.34 17.62 13.46
N ARG A 38 12.30 18.10 14.27
CA ARG A 38 11.94 19.01 15.34
C ARG A 38 11.34 20.22 14.65
N ASP A 39 10.07 20.53 14.90
CA ASP A 39 9.43 21.75 14.49
C ASP A 39 10.30 22.92 14.96
N LEU A 40 11.17 23.38 14.08
CA LEU A 40 11.83 24.66 14.24
C LEU A 40 10.78 25.69 13.86
N ASP A 41 9.87 25.96 14.80
CA ASP A 41 8.93 27.09 14.79
C ASP A 41 9.63 28.46 14.79
N HIS A 42 10.88 28.49 14.34
CA HIS A 42 11.75 29.65 14.34
C HIS A 42 12.29 30.04 12.97
N GLY A 43 11.73 29.53 11.89
CA GLY A 43 12.18 29.87 10.53
C GLY A 43 12.19 31.37 10.26
N TRP A 44 11.22 32.12 10.78
CA TRP A 44 11.15 33.58 10.69
C TRP A 44 12.14 34.27 11.64
N LEU A 45 12.38 33.75 12.85
CA LEU A 45 13.34 34.25 13.80
C LEU A 45 14.78 34.07 13.30
N HIS A 46 15.07 32.94 12.67
CA HIS A 46 16.36 32.66 12.01
C HIS A 46 16.62 33.62 10.84
N PHE A 47 15.59 33.92 10.05
CA PHE A 47 15.67 34.93 8.99
C PHE A 47 15.92 36.33 9.53
N LEU A 48 15.29 36.71 10.66
CA LEU A 48 15.45 38.00 11.30
C LEU A 48 16.87 38.16 11.93
N LEU A 49 17.35 37.13 12.65
CA LEU A 49 18.67 37.12 13.28
C LEU A 49 19.82 37.16 12.27
N ARG A 50 19.65 36.57 11.07
CA ARG A 50 20.62 36.68 9.97
C ARG A 50 20.84 38.13 9.50
N ARG A 51 19.86 38.99 9.70
CA ARG A 51 19.89 40.39 9.22
C ARG A 51 20.48 41.35 10.22
N ILE A 52 20.56 40.98 11.50
CA ILE A 52 20.88 41.92 12.62
C ILE A 52 22.33 41.79 13.15
N SER A 53 23.02 40.65 12.97
CA SER A 53 24.40 40.54 13.51
C SER A 53 25.31 39.61 12.68
N PRO A 54 26.39 40.13 12.09
CA PRO A 54 27.39 39.34 11.37
C PRO A 54 28.20 38.39 12.27
N SER A 55 28.30 38.68 13.57
CA SER A 55 29.05 37.86 14.54
C SER A 55 28.30 36.61 15.00
N ALA A 56 27.01 36.54 14.74
CA ALA A 56 26.21 35.31 14.97
C ALA A 56 26.45 34.24 13.90
N ARG A 57 27.03 34.60 12.75
CA ARG A 57 27.35 33.66 11.67
C ARG A 57 28.39 32.61 12.06
N ALA A 58 29.38 32.98 12.85
CA ALA A 58 30.52 32.10 13.14
C ALA A 58 30.25 31.06 14.24
N ARG A 59 29.16 31.17 15.01
CA ARG A 59 28.84 30.22 16.09
C ARG A 59 27.78 29.17 15.72
N HIS A 60 27.06 29.36 14.60
CA HIS A 60 26.01 28.43 14.15
C HIS A 60 26.43 27.56 12.96
N GLU A 61 27.65 27.70 12.44
CA GLU A 61 28.20 26.84 11.41
C GLU A 61 28.85 25.54 11.97
N VAL A 62 28.92 25.42 13.29
CA VAL A 62 29.44 24.23 13.97
C VAL A 62 28.26 23.50 14.59
N GLU A 63 27.87 22.43 14.00
CA GLU A 63 26.80 21.47 14.29
C GLU A 63 25.52 21.63 13.44
N ALA A 64 25.67 21.46 12.14
CA ALA A 64 24.64 20.76 11.41
C ALA A 64 24.66 19.29 11.91
N THR A 65 24.20 19.07 13.14
CA THR A 65 23.91 17.74 13.69
C THR A 65 22.99 17.06 12.68
N LYS A 66 23.38 15.87 12.25
CA LYS A 66 22.49 15.00 11.47
C LYS A 66 21.12 15.05 12.14
N PRO A 67 20.02 15.27 11.40
CA PRO A 67 18.70 15.33 12.04
C PRO A 67 18.55 14.07 12.88
N ASP A 68 18.12 14.21 14.15
CA ASP A 68 17.81 13.08 15.00
C ASP A 68 16.95 12.12 14.18
N GLN A 69 17.39 10.88 14.01
CA GLN A 69 16.70 9.88 13.22
C GLN A 69 15.98 8.93 14.17
N LEU A 70 14.70 8.71 13.93
CA LEU A 70 13.91 7.69 14.61
C LEU A 70 14.17 6.35 13.95
N PRO A 71 14.89 5.41 14.58
CA PRO A 71 15.04 4.05 14.06
C PRO A 71 13.69 3.34 14.14
N VAL A 72 13.27 2.72 13.04
CA VAL A 72 11.98 2.00 12.93
C VAL A 72 12.21 0.54 12.55
N LEU A 73 13.16 0.28 11.67
CA LEU A 73 13.61 -1.07 11.34
C LEU A 73 15.12 -1.13 11.56
N ASP A 74 15.59 -2.23 12.13
CA ASP A 74 17.00 -2.44 12.43
C ASP A 74 17.39 -3.88 12.09
N ASP A 75 18.17 -4.04 11.03
CA ASP A 75 18.72 -5.31 10.53
C ASP A 75 17.66 -6.42 10.37
N ILE A 76 16.60 -6.13 9.61
CA ILE A 76 15.48 -7.06 9.41
C ILE A 76 15.74 -7.98 8.23
N ASP A 77 15.67 -9.29 8.51
CA ASP A 77 15.63 -10.35 7.51
C ASP A 77 14.24 -10.99 7.47
N LEU A 78 13.68 -11.14 6.28
CA LEU A 78 12.38 -11.79 6.06
C LEU A 78 12.34 -12.42 4.66
N THR A 79 11.98 -13.69 4.59
CA THR A 79 11.68 -14.35 3.31
C THR A 79 10.25 -14.85 3.31
N VAL A 80 9.51 -14.57 2.21
CA VAL A 80 8.15 -15.06 1.97
C VAL A 80 8.13 -15.83 0.66
N ALA A 81 7.67 -17.09 0.73
CA ALA A 81 7.57 -17.95 -0.45
C ALA A 81 6.42 -17.52 -1.38
N PRO A 82 6.50 -17.84 -2.69
CA PRO A 82 5.39 -17.58 -3.61
C PRO A 82 4.09 -18.24 -3.15
N GLY A 83 3.01 -17.45 -3.05
CA GLY A 83 1.69 -17.93 -2.60
C GLY A 83 1.54 -18.09 -1.09
N GLU A 84 2.56 -17.78 -0.31
CA GLU A 84 2.47 -17.79 1.14
C GLU A 84 1.65 -16.60 1.66
N PHE A 85 0.92 -16.84 2.75
CA PHE A 85 0.22 -15.81 3.51
C PHE A 85 0.98 -15.56 4.82
N VAL A 86 1.46 -14.32 4.99
CA VAL A 86 2.22 -13.90 6.18
C VAL A 86 1.48 -12.79 6.91
N ALA A 87 1.33 -12.92 8.23
CA ALA A 87 0.79 -11.88 9.10
C ALA A 87 1.89 -11.26 9.95
N LEU A 88 2.09 -9.94 9.82
CA LEU A 88 2.99 -9.18 10.69
C LEU A 88 2.21 -8.74 11.92
N VAL A 89 2.59 -9.26 13.10
CA VAL A 89 1.93 -8.98 14.37
C VAL A 89 2.88 -8.21 15.29
N GLY A 90 2.38 -7.20 15.97
CA GLY A 90 3.17 -6.40 16.91
C GLY A 90 2.45 -5.12 17.33
N PRO A 91 2.96 -4.39 18.34
CA PRO A 91 2.35 -3.15 18.83
C PRO A 91 2.32 -2.06 17.76
N SER A 92 1.52 -1.02 18.00
CA SER A 92 1.53 0.17 17.13
C SER A 92 2.91 0.82 17.13
N GLY A 93 3.37 1.26 15.96
CA GLY A 93 4.66 1.92 15.79
C GLY A 93 5.89 0.98 15.67
N CYS A 94 5.73 -0.35 15.72
CA CYS A 94 6.87 -1.28 15.59
C CYS A 94 7.37 -1.51 14.15
N GLY A 95 6.94 -0.73 13.17
CA GLY A 95 7.47 -0.79 11.80
C GLY A 95 6.69 -1.64 10.80
N LYS A 96 5.52 -2.24 11.15
CA LYS A 96 4.73 -3.06 10.22
C LYS A 96 4.38 -2.33 8.92
N SER A 97 3.79 -1.14 9.03
CA SER A 97 3.42 -0.32 7.86
C SER A 97 4.65 0.15 7.08
N THR A 98 5.79 0.33 7.74
CA THR A 98 7.07 0.68 7.08
C THR A 98 7.53 -0.48 6.19
N ILE A 99 7.51 -1.73 6.68
CA ILE A 99 7.84 -2.91 5.87
C ILE A 99 6.92 -2.98 4.64
N LEU A 100 5.61 -2.77 4.82
CA LEU A 100 4.65 -2.78 3.71
C LEU A 100 4.94 -1.68 2.67
N ARG A 101 5.34 -0.47 3.11
CA ARG A 101 5.70 0.64 2.22
C ARG A 101 6.99 0.38 1.46
N LEU A 102 8.00 -0.22 2.09
CA LEU A 102 9.23 -0.66 1.44
C LEU A 102 8.93 -1.71 0.37
N LEU A 103 8.13 -2.72 0.67
CA LEU A 103 7.70 -3.75 -0.28
C LEU A 103 6.86 -3.19 -1.43
N ALA A 104 6.01 -2.20 -1.17
CA ALA A 104 5.26 -1.50 -2.21
C ALA A 104 6.14 -0.65 -3.11
N GLY A 105 7.36 -0.28 -2.66
CA GLY A 105 8.27 0.62 -3.33
C GLY A 105 7.93 2.09 -3.13
N LEU A 106 7.15 2.42 -2.11
CA LEU A 106 6.80 3.80 -1.74
C LEU A 106 7.92 4.47 -0.95
N GLU A 107 8.75 3.67 -0.29
CA GLU A 107 9.93 4.09 0.45
C GLU A 107 11.12 3.20 0.07
N GLN A 108 12.33 3.66 0.37
CA GLN A 108 13.56 2.89 0.14
C GLN A 108 14.24 2.62 1.50
N PRO A 109 14.83 1.45 1.73
CA PRO A 109 15.59 1.20 2.94
C PRO A 109 16.82 2.12 3.00
N VAL A 110 17.26 2.47 4.22
CA VAL A 110 18.52 3.21 4.45
C VAL A 110 19.71 2.28 4.23
N GLU A 111 19.59 1.04 4.68
CA GLU A 111 20.58 -0.03 4.53
C GLU A 111 19.86 -1.35 4.20
N GLY A 112 20.56 -2.29 3.58
CA GLY A 112 20.03 -3.58 3.17
C GLY A 112 19.27 -3.54 1.84
N ASP A 113 18.67 -4.67 1.49
CA ASP A 113 18.01 -4.88 0.21
C ASP A 113 16.58 -5.41 0.38
N VAL A 114 15.68 -4.91 -0.48
CA VAL A 114 14.31 -5.40 -0.62
C VAL A 114 14.13 -5.90 -2.02
N GLU A 115 13.82 -7.19 -2.18
CA GLU A 115 13.63 -7.84 -3.47
C GLU A 115 12.25 -8.49 -3.56
N VAL A 116 11.68 -8.45 -4.77
CA VAL A 116 10.46 -9.17 -5.14
C VAL A 116 10.73 -9.91 -6.44
N ASP A 117 10.58 -11.24 -6.44
CA ASP A 117 10.97 -12.14 -7.54
C ASP A 117 12.42 -11.92 -7.98
N SER A 118 13.34 -11.83 -7.02
CA SER A 118 14.78 -11.58 -7.25
C SER A 118 15.07 -10.27 -8.00
N THR A 119 14.13 -9.34 -7.97
CA THR A 119 14.30 -8.00 -8.54
C THR A 119 14.24 -6.98 -7.42
N ARG A 120 15.28 -6.15 -7.30
CA ARG A 120 15.34 -5.08 -6.30
C ARG A 120 14.18 -4.11 -6.47
N VAL A 121 13.53 -3.77 -5.36
CA VAL A 121 12.43 -2.80 -5.31
C VAL A 121 13.00 -1.39 -5.33
N THR A 122 12.88 -0.70 -6.46
CA THR A 122 13.37 0.68 -6.64
C THR A 122 12.23 1.71 -6.75
N GLY A 123 10.97 1.27 -6.78
CA GLY A 123 9.81 2.14 -6.89
C GLY A 123 8.51 1.36 -6.98
N PRO A 124 7.35 2.04 -7.06
CA PRO A 124 6.05 1.40 -7.20
C PRO A 124 5.92 0.56 -8.46
N SER A 125 5.11 -0.51 -8.39
CA SER A 125 4.84 -1.40 -9.53
C SER A 125 3.39 -1.86 -9.52
N PRO A 126 2.74 -2.01 -10.69
CA PRO A 126 1.38 -2.55 -10.78
C PRO A 126 1.28 -4.03 -10.35
N LEU A 127 2.41 -4.73 -10.23
CA LEU A 127 2.47 -6.09 -9.73
C LEU A 127 2.47 -6.18 -8.19
N ARG A 128 2.59 -5.05 -7.51
CA ARG A 128 2.53 -4.92 -6.06
C ARG A 128 1.39 -3.98 -5.69
N ALA A 129 0.40 -4.47 -4.99
CA ALA A 129 -0.73 -3.67 -4.54
C ALA A 129 -0.69 -3.50 -3.03
N LEU A 130 -0.90 -2.27 -2.56
CA LEU A 130 -1.04 -1.94 -1.15
C LEU A 130 -2.45 -1.42 -0.91
N ALA A 131 -3.18 -2.09 -0.01
CA ALA A 131 -4.42 -1.56 0.55
C ALA A 131 -4.10 -0.93 1.92
N PHE A 132 -4.34 0.37 2.02
CA PHE A 132 -4.10 1.16 3.22
C PHE A 132 -5.19 0.93 4.27
N GLN A 133 -4.88 1.23 5.51
CA GLN A 133 -5.81 1.21 6.65
C GLN A 133 -7.05 2.09 6.38
N ASP A 134 -6.86 3.27 5.80
CA ASP A 134 -7.94 4.11 5.29
C ASP A 134 -8.23 3.81 3.83
N ALA A 135 -9.49 3.79 3.45
CA ALA A 135 -9.91 3.43 2.08
C ALA A 135 -9.38 4.37 1.00
N THR A 136 -9.04 5.62 1.33
CA THR A 136 -8.43 6.63 0.44
C THR A 136 -9.06 6.68 -0.96
N LEU A 137 -10.40 6.55 -1.05
CA LEU A 137 -11.12 6.68 -2.31
C LEU A 137 -11.16 8.13 -2.76
N LEU A 138 -11.13 8.36 -4.06
CA LEU A 138 -11.30 9.69 -4.66
C LEU A 138 -12.77 10.10 -4.56
N PRO A 139 -13.12 11.13 -3.76
CA PRO A 139 -14.51 11.44 -3.45
C PRO A 139 -15.32 11.98 -4.63
N TRP A 140 -14.63 12.48 -5.67
CA TRP A 140 -15.24 12.99 -6.91
C TRP A 140 -15.41 11.94 -8.01
N ARG A 141 -15.07 10.69 -7.75
CA ARG A 141 -15.25 9.55 -8.65
C ARG A 141 -16.23 8.55 -8.07
N THR A 142 -16.97 7.87 -8.93
CA THR A 142 -17.83 6.75 -8.52
C THR A 142 -17.01 5.59 -7.95
N VAL A 143 -17.65 4.62 -7.32
CA VAL A 143 -17.01 3.39 -6.85
C VAL A 143 -16.36 2.65 -8.03
N ARG A 144 -17.05 2.54 -9.17
CA ARG A 144 -16.55 1.97 -10.41
C ARG A 144 -15.27 2.67 -10.87
N ASP A 145 -15.29 3.98 -10.97
CA ASP A 145 -14.15 4.78 -11.43
C ASP A 145 -12.96 4.70 -10.48
N ASN A 146 -13.23 4.60 -9.18
CA ASN A 146 -12.18 4.35 -8.18
C ASN A 146 -11.51 2.99 -8.41
N VAL A 147 -12.27 1.93 -8.68
CA VAL A 147 -11.71 0.60 -8.98
C VAL A 147 -10.98 0.61 -10.32
N ALA A 148 -11.47 1.36 -11.30
CA ALA A 148 -10.90 1.46 -12.64
C ALA A 148 -9.58 2.24 -12.72
N LEU A 149 -9.18 2.97 -11.68
CA LEU A 149 -7.97 3.83 -11.67
C LEU A 149 -6.70 3.13 -12.17
N GLY A 150 -6.47 1.90 -11.76
CA GLY A 150 -5.27 1.16 -12.16
C GLY A 150 -5.26 0.80 -13.65
N PRO A 151 -6.32 0.22 -14.21
CA PRO A 151 -6.50 0.03 -15.65
C PRO A 151 -6.44 1.33 -16.45
N GLU A 152 -7.11 2.41 -15.98
CA GLU A 152 -7.12 3.72 -16.62
C GLU A 152 -5.72 4.32 -16.74
N ALA A 153 -4.96 4.34 -15.63
CA ALA A 153 -3.60 4.89 -15.59
C ALA A 153 -2.61 4.16 -16.51
N ARG A 154 -2.98 2.98 -17.04
CA ARG A 154 -2.17 2.17 -17.96
C ARG A 154 -2.74 2.11 -19.37
N ASP A 155 -3.72 2.94 -19.69
CA ASP A 155 -4.41 2.96 -21.00
C ASP A 155 -5.01 1.57 -21.36
N ARG A 156 -5.53 0.86 -20.36
CA ARG A 156 -6.08 -0.50 -20.50
C ARG A 156 -7.55 -0.60 -20.09
N LEU A 157 -8.23 0.51 -19.87
CA LEU A 157 -9.58 0.50 -19.31
C LEU A 157 -10.55 -0.32 -20.16
N GLU A 158 -10.58 -0.12 -21.48
CA GLU A 158 -11.45 -0.88 -22.39
C GLU A 158 -11.19 -2.39 -22.31
N ARG A 159 -9.91 -2.78 -22.32
CA ARG A 159 -9.49 -4.18 -22.23
C ARG A 159 -9.81 -4.81 -20.87
N ASP A 160 -9.66 -4.04 -19.80
CA ASP A 160 -9.76 -4.51 -18.42
C ASP A 160 -11.14 -4.24 -17.78
N GLN A 161 -12.13 -3.73 -18.54
CA GLN A 161 -13.48 -3.44 -18.03
C GLN A 161 -14.13 -4.66 -17.35
N ARG A 162 -13.99 -5.85 -17.94
CA ARG A 162 -14.50 -7.08 -17.32
C ARG A 162 -13.84 -7.39 -15.96
N ARG A 163 -12.60 -6.94 -15.74
CA ARG A 163 -11.90 -7.10 -14.46
C ARG A 163 -12.44 -6.14 -13.42
N VAL A 164 -12.80 -4.93 -13.81
CA VAL A 164 -13.45 -3.95 -12.93
C VAL A 164 -14.77 -4.52 -12.41
N GLU A 165 -15.61 -5.06 -13.33
CA GLU A 165 -16.88 -5.70 -12.96
C GLU A 165 -16.66 -6.91 -12.04
N ALA A 166 -15.71 -7.78 -12.36
CA ALA A 166 -15.38 -8.94 -11.52
C ALA A 166 -14.88 -8.52 -10.14
N ALA A 167 -14.04 -7.47 -10.03
CA ALA A 167 -13.57 -6.97 -8.76
C ALA A 167 -14.71 -6.41 -7.90
N LEU A 168 -15.64 -5.64 -8.50
CA LEU A 168 -16.83 -5.13 -7.82
C LEU A 168 -17.74 -6.26 -7.34
N GLN A 169 -17.88 -7.32 -8.14
CA GLN A 169 -18.68 -8.49 -7.77
C GLN A 169 -18.06 -9.25 -6.59
N ILE A 170 -16.73 -9.49 -6.62
CA ILE A 170 -16.01 -10.19 -5.53
C ILE A 170 -16.20 -9.49 -4.19
N VAL A 171 -16.19 -8.15 -4.16
CA VAL A 171 -16.36 -7.39 -2.91
C VAL A 171 -17.83 -7.07 -2.60
N GLY A 172 -18.80 -7.53 -3.41
CA GLY A 172 -20.24 -7.32 -3.20
C GLY A 172 -20.67 -5.87 -3.33
N LEU A 173 -20.05 -5.10 -4.24
CA LEU A 173 -20.37 -3.68 -4.48
C LEU A 173 -20.89 -3.39 -5.89
N ARG A 174 -21.33 -4.40 -6.64
CA ARG A 174 -21.82 -4.22 -8.00
C ARG A 174 -23.00 -3.25 -8.06
N ASP A 175 -23.95 -3.35 -7.14
CA ASP A 175 -25.14 -2.52 -7.10
C ASP A 175 -24.83 -1.08 -6.64
N PHE A 176 -23.66 -0.84 -6.09
CA PHE A 176 -23.15 0.45 -5.64
C PHE A 176 -22.09 1.03 -6.57
N ALA A 177 -21.91 0.45 -7.76
CA ALA A 177 -20.83 0.83 -8.68
C ALA A 177 -20.91 2.32 -9.09
N GLU A 178 -22.12 2.84 -9.29
CA GLU A 178 -22.36 4.22 -9.74
C GLU A 178 -22.50 5.22 -8.56
N THR A 179 -22.36 4.76 -7.32
CA THR A 179 -22.45 5.66 -6.16
C THR A 179 -21.09 6.31 -5.86
N TYR A 180 -21.13 7.45 -5.16
CA TYR A 180 -19.93 8.16 -4.73
C TYR A 180 -19.46 7.69 -3.33
N PRO A 181 -18.15 7.75 -3.03
CA PRO A 181 -17.60 7.30 -1.76
C PRO A 181 -18.24 7.93 -0.52
N THR A 182 -18.73 9.15 -0.60
CA THR A 182 -19.37 9.88 0.50
C THR A 182 -20.67 9.24 1.01
N THR A 183 -21.29 8.38 0.19
CA THR A 183 -22.54 7.67 0.55
C THR A 183 -22.29 6.26 1.08
N LEU A 184 -21.05 5.79 1.06
CA LEU A 184 -20.67 4.45 1.50
C LEU A 184 -20.49 4.39 3.02
N SER A 185 -20.82 3.24 3.60
CA SER A 185 -20.33 2.93 4.96
C SER A 185 -18.82 2.71 4.96
N GLY A 186 -18.16 2.82 6.12
CA GLY A 186 -16.72 2.59 6.24
C GLY A 186 -16.29 1.22 5.70
N GLY A 187 -17.05 0.16 6.01
CA GLY A 187 -16.78 -1.18 5.49
C GLY A 187 -17.00 -1.30 3.97
N MET A 188 -17.97 -0.58 3.38
CA MET A 188 -18.13 -0.53 1.93
C MET A 188 -16.97 0.19 1.27
N ALA A 189 -16.54 1.34 1.82
CA ALA A 189 -15.39 2.07 1.32
C ALA A 189 -14.11 1.21 1.38
N GLN A 190 -13.91 0.47 2.47
CA GLN A 190 -12.77 -0.45 2.59
C GLN A 190 -12.81 -1.57 1.54
N ARG A 191 -13.98 -2.17 1.31
CA ARG A 191 -14.17 -3.18 0.24
C ARG A 191 -13.92 -2.60 -1.15
N ALA A 192 -14.33 -1.37 -1.43
CA ALA A 192 -14.03 -0.69 -2.70
C ALA A 192 -12.52 -0.44 -2.87
N SER A 193 -11.81 -0.08 -1.81
CA SER A 193 -10.34 0.04 -1.81
C SER A 193 -9.65 -1.30 -2.10
N LEU A 194 -10.15 -2.40 -1.52
CA LEU A 194 -9.66 -3.74 -1.85
C LEU A 194 -9.89 -4.11 -3.32
N ALA A 195 -11.08 -3.81 -3.88
CA ALA A 195 -11.37 -4.03 -5.29
C ALA A 195 -10.41 -3.26 -6.20
N ARG A 196 -10.12 -1.98 -5.87
CA ARG A 196 -9.13 -1.14 -6.57
C ARG A 196 -7.74 -1.75 -6.57
N ALA A 197 -7.34 -2.39 -5.47
CA ALA A 197 -6.06 -3.08 -5.37
C ALA A 197 -6.05 -4.38 -6.21
N LEU A 198 -7.14 -5.17 -6.18
CA LEU A 198 -7.25 -6.47 -6.85
C LEU A 198 -7.36 -6.39 -8.37
N VAL A 199 -7.95 -5.32 -8.92
CA VAL A 199 -8.23 -5.19 -10.37
C VAL A 199 -6.98 -5.35 -11.23
N ASN A 200 -5.81 -4.95 -10.70
CA ASN A 200 -4.52 -5.03 -11.37
C ASN A 200 -3.94 -6.45 -11.40
N ARG A 201 -4.53 -7.41 -10.68
CA ARG A 201 -4.01 -8.77 -10.49
C ARG A 201 -2.56 -8.75 -10.00
N PRO A 202 -2.30 -8.14 -8.85
CA PRO A 202 -0.95 -8.06 -8.29
C PRO A 202 -0.42 -9.48 -7.98
N ARG A 203 0.88 -9.64 -8.05
CA ARG A 203 1.58 -10.86 -7.61
C ARG A 203 1.92 -10.81 -6.12
N LEU A 204 2.05 -9.59 -5.57
CA LEU A 204 2.21 -9.31 -4.14
C LEU A 204 1.07 -8.41 -3.69
N PHE A 205 0.30 -8.89 -2.71
CA PHE A 205 -0.83 -8.14 -2.14
C PHE A 205 -0.52 -7.80 -0.68
N LEU A 206 -0.39 -6.51 -0.41
CA LEU A 206 -0.01 -5.95 0.87
C LEU A 206 -1.24 -5.33 1.54
N LEU A 207 -1.48 -5.68 2.80
CA LEU A 207 -2.66 -5.25 3.55
C LEU A 207 -2.22 -4.57 4.85
N ASP A 208 -2.49 -3.29 5.01
CA ASP A 208 -2.23 -2.54 6.24
C ASP A 208 -3.54 -2.39 7.02
N GLU A 209 -3.70 -3.20 8.08
CA GLU A 209 -4.88 -3.26 8.94
C GLU A 209 -6.24 -3.30 8.19
N PRO A 210 -6.43 -4.24 7.23
CA PRO A 210 -7.55 -4.19 6.29
C PRO A 210 -8.94 -4.38 6.94
N LEU A 211 -8.99 -4.85 8.17
CA LEU A 211 -10.22 -5.20 8.90
C LEU A 211 -10.53 -4.25 10.07
N GLY A 212 -9.75 -3.22 10.27
CA GLY A 212 -9.86 -2.31 11.43
C GLY A 212 -11.15 -1.50 11.52
N LYS A 213 -12.00 -1.51 10.48
CA LYS A 213 -13.27 -0.77 10.39
C LYS A 213 -14.45 -1.64 9.96
N LEU A 214 -14.34 -2.98 10.04
CA LEU A 214 -15.40 -3.93 9.76
C LEU A 214 -16.24 -4.21 10.99
#